data_1a64bfe21a83236835859980967ce438
#
_entry.id   1a64bfe21a83236835859980967ce438
#
_cell.length_a   1.000
_cell.length_b   1.000
_cell.length_c   1.000
_cell.angle_alpha   90.00
_cell.angle_beta   90.00
_cell.angle_gamma   90.00
#
_symmetry.space_group_name_H-M   'P 1'
#
loop_
_entity.id
_entity.type
_entity.pdbx_description
1 polymer ?
#
loop_
_entity_poly.entity_id
_entity_poly.type
_entity_poly.pdbx_seq_one_letter_code
_entity_poly.pdbx_strand_id
1 'polypeptide(L)'
;MSQVQSGILPEHCRAAIWLEANVKGDIDAVRAGCRAFADKLATFQVQYPDAHLGAVIAFGHDLWRTLSHGEGAQELKNFTPLGKGLAPATQRDVMIHVMSLRHDVNFSVAQAALAAFGDALNVEEETHGFRWVEDRDLSGFVDGTENPQGDELRRQVAVIQDGIDAGGSYVLVQRWEHNLRQLNRMSVTDQEMMIGRTKVANEEIDGDVRPVTSHLTRVDLKENGKGLKIVRQSLPWGTVSGKNGLYFCAYSARLYNIEQQLLSMFGDTDGKRDAMLRFTKPVTGGYYFAPALDRLFAL
;
A
#
# COMPACT_ATOMS: atom_id res chain seq x y z
N MET A 1 -24.81 -4.45 -2.52
CA MET A 1 -23.40 -4.15 -2.85
C MET A 1 -22.55 -4.71 -1.72
N SER A 2 -21.53 -5.49 -2.05
CA SER A 2 -20.59 -6.03 -1.07
C SER A 2 -19.88 -4.90 -0.31
N GLN A 3 -19.74 -5.04 1.00
CA GLN A 3 -19.19 -3.99 1.85
C GLN A 3 -17.65 -4.01 1.81
N VAL A 4 -17.07 -2.90 1.38
CA VAL A 4 -15.60 -2.69 1.31
C VAL A 4 -15.02 -2.53 2.71
N GLN A 5 -13.82 -3.06 2.96
CA GLN A 5 -13.10 -2.84 4.21
C GLN A 5 -12.75 -1.34 4.37
N SER A 6 -12.94 -0.81 5.58
CA SER A 6 -12.96 0.63 5.87
C SER A 6 -11.62 1.35 5.67
N GLY A 7 -10.50 0.64 5.56
CA GLY A 7 -9.17 1.24 5.35
C GLY A 7 -8.76 1.39 3.88
N ILE A 8 -9.58 0.98 2.90
CA ILE A 8 -9.21 1.03 1.48
C ILE A 8 -9.40 2.42 0.89
N LEU A 9 -10.56 3.05 1.14
CA LEU A 9 -10.99 4.27 0.46
C LEU A 9 -10.69 5.60 1.16
N PRO A 10 -10.46 5.68 2.50
CA PRO A 10 -10.33 6.97 3.16
C PRO A 10 -9.27 7.87 2.54
N GLU A 11 -9.52 9.18 2.60
CA GLU A 11 -8.56 10.22 2.24
C GLU A 11 -8.00 10.89 3.51
N HIS A 12 -6.82 11.50 3.39
CA HIS A 12 -6.25 12.38 4.42
C HIS A 12 -5.98 11.76 5.79
N CYS A 13 -5.73 10.45 5.87
CA CYS A 13 -5.25 9.85 7.11
C CYS A 13 -3.91 10.43 7.55
N ARG A 14 -3.70 10.58 8.87
CA ARG A 14 -2.51 11.20 9.44
C ARG A 14 -1.52 10.21 10.01
N ALA A 15 -1.99 9.02 10.33
CA ALA A 15 -1.18 7.95 10.88
C ALA A 15 -1.66 6.60 10.38
N ALA A 16 -0.74 5.68 10.24
CA ALA A 16 -1.06 4.28 9.94
C ALA A 16 -0.10 3.33 10.65
N ILE A 17 -0.54 2.10 10.84
CA ILE A 17 0.29 0.97 11.29
C ILE A 17 0.04 -0.16 10.31
N TRP A 18 1.12 -0.74 9.81
CA TRP A 18 1.09 -1.95 8.99
C TRP A 18 1.77 -3.07 9.75
N LEU A 19 1.10 -4.21 9.83
CA LEU A 19 1.62 -5.46 10.37
C LEU A 19 1.65 -6.47 9.23
N GLU A 20 2.80 -7.04 8.97
CA GLU A 20 2.95 -8.16 8.04
C GLU A 20 3.34 -9.40 8.86
N ALA A 21 2.55 -10.47 8.76
CA ALA A 21 2.67 -11.63 9.63
C ALA A 21 2.59 -12.93 8.85
N ASN A 22 3.20 -13.98 9.41
CA ASN A 22 3.02 -15.35 8.96
C ASN A 22 2.04 -16.09 9.89
N VAL A 23 1.26 -17.00 9.33
CA VAL A 23 0.41 -17.91 10.09
C VAL A 23 1.27 -18.92 10.82
N LYS A 24 1.03 -19.10 12.11
CA LYS A 24 1.76 -20.02 13.00
C LYS A 24 0.84 -21.05 13.66
N GLY A 25 -0.32 -21.23 13.21
CA GLY A 25 -1.26 -22.11 13.89
C GLY A 25 -2.35 -22.63 13.00
N ASP A 26 -3.48 -22.91 13.61
CA ASP A 26 -4.66 -23.41 12.93
C ASP A 26 -5.31 -22.33 12.05
N ILE A 27 -5.72 -22.71 10.86
CA ILE A 27 -6.49 -21.87 9.93
C ILE A 27 -7.81 -21.42 10.54
N ASP A 28 -8.45 -22.26 11.35
CA ASP A 28 -9.71 -21.88 12.03
C ASP A 28 -9.48 -20.78 13.08
N ALA A 29 -8.31 -20.74 13.71
CA ALA A 29 -7.94 -19.63 14.58
C ALA A 29 -7.74 -18.33 13.78
N VAL A 30 -7.21 -18.39 12.56
CA VAL A 30 -7.13 -17.22 11.66
C VAL A 30 -8.53 -16.71 11.29
N ARG A 31 -9.45 -17.61 10.93
CA ARG A 31 -10.86 -17.28 10.63
C ARG A 31 -11.56 -16.63 11.83
N ALA A 32 -11.38 -17.20 13.01
CA ALA A 32 -11.92 -16.65 14.25
C ALA A 32 -11.33 -15.27 14.56
N GLY A 33 -10.02 -15.09 14.36
CA GLY A 33 -9.32 -13.81 14.53
C GLY A 33 -9.86 -12.72 13.62
N CYS A 34 -10.14 -13.03 12.35
CA CYS A 34 -10.74 -12.08 11.40
C CYS A 34 -12.09 -11.55 11.91
N ARG A 35 -12.98 -12.44 12.35
CA ARG A 35 -14.30 -12.06 12.90
C ARG A 35 -14.16 -11.24 14.18
N ALA A 36 -13.35 -11.72 15.13
CA ALA A 36 -13.13 -11.04 16.40
C ALA A 36 -12.51 -9.64 16.22
N PHE A 37 -11.58 -9.47 15.29
CA PHE A 37 -11.00 -8.16 15.00
C PHE A 37 -12.02 -7.20 14.39
N ALA A 38 -12.85 -7.67 13.47
CA ALA A 38 -13.88 -6.82 12.85
C ALA A 38 -14.89 -6.28 13.88
N ASP A 39 -15.29 -7.10 14.86
CA ASP A 39 -16.17 -6.66 15.98
C ASP A 39 -15.45 -5.61 16.86
N LYS A 40 -14.16 -5.82 17.13
CA LYS A 40 -13.35 -4.83 17.87
C LYS A 40 -13.22 -3.53 17.09
N LEU A 41 -12.91 -3.60 15.79
CA LEU A 41 -12.82 -2.42 14.93
C LEU A 41 -14.11 -1.60 14.95
N ALA A 42 -15.27 -2.24 14.80
CA ALA A 42 -16.58 -1.57 14.88
C ALA A 42 -16.78 -0.87 16.24
N THR A 43 -16.37 -1.51 17.34
CA THR A 43 -16.41 -0.92 18.68
C THR A 43 -15.55 0.35 18.78
N PHE A 44 -14.32 0.31 18.27
CA PHE A 44 -13.43 1.47 18.26
C PHE A 44 -13.94 2.61 17.37
N GLN A 45 -14.55 2.29 16.21
CA GLN A 45 -15.15 3.28 15.32
C GLN A 45 -16.29 4.04 15.97
N VAL A 46 -17.12 3.36 16.77
CA VAL A 46 -18.18 4.00 17.57
C VAL A 46 -17.60 4.83 18.72
N GLN A 47 -16.56 4.32 19.38
CA GLN A 47 -15.95 4.99 20.54
C GLN A 47 -15.15 6.25 20.15
N TYR A 48 -14.55 6.26 18.97
CA TYR A 48 -13.69 7.35 18.48
C TYR A 48 -14.12 7.85 17.10
N PRO A 49 -15.33 8.40 16.94
CA PRO A 49 -15.87 8.79 15.64
C PRO A 49 -15.01 9.85 14.94
N ASP A 50 -14.41 10.76 15.70
CA ASP A 50 -13.53 11.81 15.14
C ASP A 50 -12.17 11.33 14.70
N ALA A 51 -11.82 10.08 14.98
CA ALA A 51 -10.54 9.50 14.52
C ALA A 51 -10.61 9.13 13.03
N HIS A 52 -11.79 8.99 12.43
CA HIS A 52 -11.97 8.48 11.07
C HIS A 52 -11.21 7.16 10.84
N LEU A 53 -11.39 6.24 11.80
CA LEU A 53 -10.67 4.98 11.86
C LEU A 53 -11.08 4.03 10.72
N GLY A 54 -10.10 3.53 9.99
CA GLY A 54 -10.25 2.46 9.02
C GLY A 54 -9.21 1.35 9.21
N ALA A 55 -9.58 0.12 8.85
CA ALA A 55 -8.63 -0.98 8.82
C ALA A 55 -8.88 -1.92 7.65
N VAL A 56 -7.84 -2.69 7.30
CA VAL A 56 -7.87 -3.73 6.28
C VAL A 56 -7.15 -4.96 6.80
N ILE A 57 -7.73 -6.13 6.57
CA ILE A 57 -7.04 -7.43 6.62
C ILE A 57 -6.92 -7.92 5.18
N ALA A 58 -5.71 -8.28 4.77
CA ALA A 58 -5.45 -8.84 3.47
C ALA A 58 -4.55 -10.07 3.57
N PHE A 59 -4.69 -10.97 2.61
CA PHE A 59 -4.06 -12.30 2.62
C PHE A 59 -3.14 -12.47 1.43
N GLY A 60 -1.94 -13.04 1.66
CA GLY A 60 -1.05 -13.51 0.63
C GLY A 60 -1.67 -14.67 -0.17
N HIS A 61 -1.11 -14.93 -1.35
CA HIS A 61 -1.67 -15.89 -2.30
C HIS A 61 -1.94 -17.27 -1.69
N ASP A 62 -0.97 -17.87 -1.03
CA ASP A 62 -1.09 -19.27 -0.58
C ASP A 62 -2.11 -19.39 0.56
N LEU A 63 -2.11 -18.45 1.50
CA LEU A 63 -3.10 -18.41 2.57
C LEU A 63 -4.50 -18.13 2.01
N TRP A 64 -4.64 -17.19 1.07
CA TRP A 64 -5.94 -16.90 0.45
C TRP A 64 -6.51 -18.10 -0.27
N ARG A 65 -5.69 -18.83 -1.03
CA ARG A 65 -6.10 -20.08 -1.69
C ARG A 65 -6.64 -21.12 -0.70
N THR A 66 -6.02 -21.21 0.47
CA THR A 66 -6.47 -22.11 1.54
C THR A 66 -7.79 -21.63 2.16
N LEU A 67 -7.89 -20.36 2.53
CA LEU A 67 -9.06 -19.78 3.17
C LEU A 67 -10.31 -19.79 2.26
N SER A 68 -10.12 -19.50 0.96
CA SER A 68 -11.18 -19.40 -0.04
C SER A 68 -11.49 -20.70 -0.77
N HIS A 69 -10.86 -21.81 -0.38
CA HIS A 69 -10.93 -23.09 -1.11
C HIS A 69 -10.55 -22.98 -2.61
N GLY A 70 -9.65 -22.03 -2.91
CA GLY A 70 -9.18 -21.78 -4.26
C GLY A 70 -10.06 -20.87 -5.10
N GLU A 71 -11.12 -20.29 -4.54
CA GLU A 71 -12.04 -19.44 -5.28
C GLU A 71 -11.63 -17.96 -5.26
N GLY A 72 -11.80 -17.29 -6.40
CA GLY A 72 -11.57 -15.84 -6.57
C GLY A 72 -10.12 -15.40 -6.55
N ALA A 73 -9.92 -14.08 -6.52
CA ALA A 73 -8.64 -13.38 -6.55
C ALA A 73 -7.69 -13.91 -7.64
N GLN A 74 -8.20 -14.05 -8.87
CA GLN A 74 -7.51 -14.77 -9.97
C GLN A 74 -6.16 -14.13 -10.35
N GLU A 75 -5.98 -12.82 -10.16
CA GLU A 75 -4.72 -12.14 -10.44
C GLU A 75 -3.72 -12.26 -9.27
N LEU A 76 -4.16 -12.70 -8.08
CA LEU A 76 -3.29 -12.81 -6.91
C LEU A 76 -2.19 -13.84 -7.11
N LYS A 77 -0.98 -13.47 -6.82
CA LYS A 77 0.23 -14.31 -6.85
C LYS A 77 1.20 -13.87 -5.79
N ASN A 78 2.19 -14.69 -5.48
CA ASN A 78 3.29 -14.27 -4.61
C ASN A 78 4.15 -13.23 -5.33
N PHE A 79 4.61 -12.23 -4.59
CA PHE A 79 5.56 -11.25 -5.09
C PHE A 79 6.87 -11.93 -5.49
N THR A 80 7.41 -11.59 -6.64
CA THR A 80 8.71 -12.07 -7.10
C THR A 80 9.70 -10.92 -7.20
N PRO A 81 11.01 -11.14 -6.96
CA PRO A 81 12.00 -10.07 -7.06
C PRO A 81 11.99 -9.40 -8.44
N LEU A 82 12.03 -8.07 -8.48
CA LEU A 82 12.05 -7.27 -9.70
C LEU A 82 13.40 -6.56 -9.89
N GLY A 83 13.68 -6.13 -11.13
CA GLY A 83 14.88 -5.36 -11.47
C GLY A 83 16.18 -6.11 -11.17
N LYS A 84 16.22 -7.44 -11.34
CA LYS A 84 17.35 -8.30 -10.99
C LYS A 84 17.67 -8.27 -9.48
N GLY A 85 16.64 -8.23 -8.64
CA GLY A 85 16.74 -8.27 -7.19
C GLY A 85 16.82 -6.90 -6.52
N LEU A 86 16.64 -5.80 -7.24
CA LEU A 86 16.54 -4.46 -6.64
C LEU A 86 15.29 -4.30 -5.75
N ALA A 87 14.17 -4.89 -6.15
CA ALA A 87 13.01 -5.05 -5.30
C ALA A 87 12.97 -6.48 -4.76
N PRO A 88 13.23 -6.70 -3.48
CA PRO A 88 13.19 -8.03 -2.88
C PRO A 88 11.75 -8.52 -2.72
N ALA A 89 11.56 -9.82 -2.70
CA ALA A 89 10.32 -10.47 -2.29
C ALA A 89 10.41 -10.86 -0.81
N THR A 90 9.49 -10.33 0.00
CA THR A 90 9.34 -10.67 1.41
C THR A 90 7.88 -11.01 1.71
N GLN A 91 7.25 -11.75 0.78
CA GLN A 91 5.85 -12.13 0.89
C GLN A 91 5.53 -12.74 2.24
N ARG A 92 4.44 -12.26 2.90
CA ARG A 92 3.90 -12.82 4.14
C ARG A 92 2.47 -13.32 3.90
N ASP A 93 1.95 -14.05 4.89
CA ASP A 93 0.62 -14.65 4.80
C ASP A 93 -0.49 -13.64 5.02
N VAL A 94 -0.32 -12.71 5.96
CA VAL A 94 -1.33 -11.73 6.37
C VAL A 94 -0.72 -10.34 6.41
N MET A 95 -1.45 -9.37 5.92
CA MET A 95 -1.19 -7.95 6.11
C MET A 95 -2.39 -7.30 6.81
N ILE A 96 -2.13 -6.59 7.91
CA ILE A 96 -3.11 -5.78 8.61
C ILE A 96 -2.69 -4.32 8.48
N HIS A 97 -3.57 -3.48 7.97
CA HIS A 97 -3.37 -2.04 7.85
C HIS A 97 -4.41 -1.32 8.69
N VAL A 98 -3.96 -0.52 9.66
CA VAL A 98 -4.81 0.33 10.49
C VAL A 98 -4.44 1.78 10.23
N MET A 99 -5.43 2.64 10.00
CA MET A 99 -5.20 4.03 9.65
C MET A 99 -6.26 4.95 10.24
N SER A 100 -5.87 6.15 10.64
CA SER A 100 -6.78 7.17 11.17
C SER A 100 -6.12 8.56 11.23
N LEU A 101 -6.84 9.54 11.80
CA LEU A 101 -6.28 10.84 12.17
C LEU A 101 -5.49 10.80 13.49
N ARG A 102 -5.53 9.64 14.23
CA ARG A 102 -4.99 9.51 15.58
C ARG A 102 -4.10 8.27 15.71
N HIS A 103 -2.81 8.48 15.95
CA HIS A 103 -1.86 7.37 16.12
C HIS A 103 -2.13 6.53 17.37
N ASP A 104 -2.56 7.14 18.47
CA ASP A 104 -2.92 6.44 19.72
C ASP A 104 -4.10 5.48 19.52
N VAL A 105 -5.10 5.87 18.74
CA VAL A 105 -6.23 5.01 18.36
C VAL A 105 -5.74 3.86 17.47
N ASN A 106 -4.89 4.15 16.46
CA ASN A 106 -4.32 3.10 15.61
C ASN A 106 -3.54 2.07 16.43
N PHE A 107 -2.74 2.53 17.40
CA PHE A 107 -1.98 1.63 18.25
C PHE A 107 -2.87 0.70 19.06
N SER A 108 -3.94 1.24 19.67
CA SER A 108 -4.92 0.44 20.43
C SER A 108 -5.64 -0.58 19.55
N VAL A 109 -6.00 -0.19 18.30
CA VAL A 109 -6.64 -1.09 17.34
C VAL A 109 -5.68 -2.18 16.84
N ALA A 110 -4.42 -1.85 16.58
CA ALA A 110 -3.40 -2.84 16.21
C ALA A 110 -3.16 -3.85 17.33
N GLN A 111 -3.10 -3.39 18.61
CA GLN A 111 -3.05 -4.30 19.76
C GLN A 111 -4.29 -5.21 19.83
N ALA A 112 -5.49 -4.65 19.59
CA ALA A 112 -6.72 -5.45 19.59
C ALA A 112 -6.74 -6.46 18.43
N ALA A 113 -6.17 -6.11 17.27
CA ALA A 113 -5.98 -7.05 16.17
C ALA A 113 -5.09 -8.23 16.60
N LEU A 114 -3.91 -7.95 17.13
CA LEU A 114 -3.00 -9.02 17.60
C LEU A 114 -3.64 -9.88 18.68
N ALA A 115 -4.37 -9.28 19.62
CA ALA A 115 -5.10 -10.03 20.64
C ALA A 115 -6.23 -10.91 20.05
N ALA A 116 -6.89 -10.47 18.97
CA ALA A 116 -7.94 -11.24 18.30
C ALA A 116 -7.38 -12.48 17.57
N PHE A 117 -6.18 -12.37 17.00
CA PHE A 117 -5.51 -13.51 16.36
C PHE A 117 -4.71 -14.37 17.34
N GLY A 118 -4.30 -13.82 18.49
CA GLY A 118 -3.49 -14.52 19.49
C GLY A 118 -2.23 -15.15 18.88
N ASP A 119 -1.98 -16.42 19.23
CA ASP A 119 -0.81 -17.17 18.76
C ASP A 119 -0.92 -17.66 17.30
N ALA A 120 -2.04 -17.39 16.62
CA ALA A 120 -2.22 -17.79 15.22
C ALA A 120 -1.36 -16.98 14.24
N LEU A 121 -0.89 -15.80 14.64
CA LEU A 121 -0.01 -14.96 13.81
C LEU A 121 1.33 -14.70 14.51
N ASN A 122 2.40 -14.74 13.70
CA ASN A 122 3.72 -14.26 14.06
C ASN A 122 4.03 -13.01 13.24
N VAL A 123 4.13 -11.85 13.90
CA VAL A 123 4.46 -10.59 13.22
C VAL A 123 5.93 -10.60 12.82
N GLU A 124 6.19 -10.42 11.54
CA GLU A 124 7.53 -10.38 10.95
C GLU A 124 7.99 -8.94 10.69
N GLU A 125 7.05 -8.07 10.34
CA GLU A 125 7.27 -6.65 10.07
C GLU A 125 6.18 -5.82 10.72
N GLU A 126 6.59 -4.75 11.40
CA GLU A 126 5.71 -3.70 11.91
C GLU A 126 6.26 -2.34 11.49
N THR A 127 5.43 -1.52 10.88
CA THR A 127 5.83 -0.18 10.45
C THR A 127 4.77 0.83 10.86
N HIS A 128 5.21 1.91 11.50
CA HIS A 128 4.39 3.06 11.87
C HIS A 128 4.64 4.20 10.92
N GLY A 129 3.60 4.63 10.22
CA GLY A 129 3.62 5.76 9.29
C GLY A 129 3.00 7.01 9.90
N PHE A 130 3.47 8.14 9.47
CA PHE A 130 2.97 9.44 9.87
C PHE A 130 2.89 10.39 8.68
N ARG A 131 1.89 11.28 8.69
CA ARG A 131 1.79 12.34 7.70
C ARG A 131 2.83 13.42 8.01
N TRP A 132 3.71 13.69 7.04
CA TRP A 132 4.70 14.74 7.17
C TRP A 132 4.14 16.08 6.64
N VAL A 133 4.88 17.16 6.83
CA VAL A 133 4.45 18.54 6.54
C VAL A 133 3.95 18.68 5.09
N GLU A 134 2.84 19.37 4.90
CA GLU A 134 2.25 19.70 3.59
C GLU A 134 2.01 18.48 2.68
N ASP A 135 1.72 17.32 3.28
CA ASP A 135 1.51 16.05 2.56
C ASP A 135 2.69 15.61 1.68
N ARG A 136 3.91 15.94 2.12
CA ARG A 136 5.12 15.58 1.41
C ARG A 136 5.68 14.25 1.91
N ASP A 137 6.34 13.56 1.01
CA ASP A 137 7.31 12.53 1.37
C ASP A 137 8.59 13.18 1.95
N LEU A 138 9.38 12.41 2.71
CA LEU A 138 10.64 12.89 3.31
C LEU A 138 11.66 13.38 2.28
N SER A 139 11.52 13.04 1.01
CA SER A 139 12.27 13.64 -0.11
C SER A 139 11.95 15.12 -0.34
N GLY A 140 10.85 15.61 0.23
CA GLY A 140 10.35 16.98 0.09
C GLY A 140 9.40 17.17 -1.11
N PHE A 141 9.12 16.16 -1.90
CA PHE A 141 8.10 16.20 -2.95
C PHE A 141 6.71 15.90 -2.37
N VAL A 142 5.67 16.51 -2.93
CA VAL A 142 4.28 16.22 -2.54
C VAL A 142 3.95 14.77 -2.91
N ASP A 143 3.47 13.99 -1.94
CA ASP A 143 2.98 12.65 -2.19
C ASP A 143 1.47 12.66 -2.45
N GLY A 144 1.02 11.70 -3.26
CA GLY A 144 -0.41 11.51 -3.52
C GLY A 144 -1.04 12.41 -4.58
N THR A 145 -0.28 13.24 -5.30
CA THR A 145 -0.82 14.14 -6.36
C THR A 145 -1.66 13.39 -7.39
N GLU A 146 -1.23 12.21 -7.82
CA GLU A 146 -1.94 11.38 -8.81
C GLU A 146 -2.99 10.44 -8.18
N ASN A 147 -3.20 10.54 -6.87
CA ASN A 147 -4.19 9.71 -6.20
C ASN A 147 -5.61 10.09 -6.65
N PRO A 148 -6.47 9.14 -6.99
CA PRO A 148 -7.87 9.43 -7.28
C PRO A 148 -8.51 10.20 -6.13
N GLN A 149 -9.28 11.24 -6.46
CA GLN A 149 -9.98 12.09 -5.50
C GLN A 149 -11.48 11.75 -5.48
N GLY A 150 -12.07 11.76 -4.29
CA GLY A 150 -13.48 11.46 -4.08
C GLY A 150 -13.81 9.97 -4.08
N ASP A 151 -14.78 9.59 -3.26
CA ASP A 151 -15.15 8.20 -2.99
C ASP A 151 -15.47 7.40 -4.25
N GLU A 152 -16.18 7.98 -5.21
CA GLU A 152 -16.61 7.28 -6.42
C GLU A 152 -15.41 6.86 -7.28
N LEU A 153 -14.49 7.80 -7.57
CA LEU A 153 -13.32 7.50 -8.40
C LEU A 153 -12.35 6.55 -7.68
N ARG A 154 -12.17 6.74 -6.36
CA ARG A 154 -11.35 5.83 -5.55
C ARG A 154 -11.92 4.42 -5.55
N ARG A 155 -13.24 4.29 -5.43
CA ARG A 155 -13.94 2.99 -5.51
C ARG A 155 -13.77 2.34 -6.87
N GLN A 156 -13.93 3.07 -7.97
CA GLN A 156 -13.72 2.54 -9.34
C GLN A 156 -12.29 2.03 -9.54
N VAL A 157 -11.30 2.69 -8.96
CA VAL A 157 -9.88 2.34 -9.12
C VAL A 157 -9.47 1.19 -8.18
N ALA A 158 -9.88 1.25 -6.91
CA ALA A 158 -9.38 0.33 -5.89
C ALA A 158 -10.21 -0.93 -5.73
N VAL A 159 -11.52 -0.90 -6.04
CA VAL A 159 -12.45 -1.96 -5.64
C VAL A 159 -12.95 -2.75 -6.84
N ILE A 160 -12.90 -4.06 -6.74
CA ILE A 160 -13.48 -4.98 -7.75
C ILE A 160 -15.01 -4.80 -7.74
N GLN A 161 -15.59 -4.55 -8.92
CA GLN A 161 -16.99 -4.18 -9.04
C GLN A 161 -17.93 -5.39 -9.10
N ASP A 162 -17.47 -6.48 -9.71
CA ASP A 162 -18.33 -7.61 -10.08
C ASP A 162 -17.73 -8.97 -9.69
N GLY A 163 -18.57 -10.00 -9.73
CA GLY A 163 -18.17 -11.37 -9.50
C GLY A 163 -18.02 -11.73 -8.02
N ILE A 164 -17.40 -12.87 -7.75
CA ILE A 164 -17.22 -13.42 -6.39
C ILE A 164 -16.33 -12.52 -5.52
N ASP A 165 -15.47 -11.72 -6.13
CA ASP A 165 -14.54 -10.79 -5.46
C ASP A 165 -15.07 -9.36 -5.33
N ALA A 166 -16.34 -9.11 -5.74
CA ALA A 166 -16.92 -7.78 -5.63
C ALA A 166 -16.77 -7.19 -4.22
N GLY A 167 -16.33 -5.95 -4.13
CA GLY A 167 -16.02 -5.28 -2.86
C GLY A 167 -14.59 -5.55 -2.35
N GLY A 168 -13.85 -6.47 -2.96
CA GLY A 168 -12.45 -6.74 -2.65
C GLY A 168 -11.45 -5.83 -3.39
N SER A 169 -10.18 -5.94 -3.03
CA SER A 169 -9.08 -5.16 -3.61
C SER A 169 -7.78 -5.95 -3.61
N TYR A 170 -6.98 -5.83 -4.65
CA TYR A 170 -5.58 -6.26 -4.64
C TYR A 170 -4.72 -5.21 -3.94
N VAL A 171 -3.70 -5.66 -3.23
CA VAL A 171 -2.85 -4.83 -2.40
C VAL A 171 -1.38 -5.10 -2.72
N LEU A 172 -0.59 -4.03 -2.80
CA LEU A 172 0.86 -4.08 -2.74
C LEU A 172 1.32 -3.34 -1.49
N VAL A 173 2.24 -3.93 -0.75
CA VAL A 173 3.01 -3.19 0.26
C VAL A 173 4.50 -3.34 0.01
N GLN A 174 5.22 -2.23 0.18
CA GLN A 174 6.68 -2.16 0.13
C GLN A 174 7.19 -1.11 1.11
N ARG A 175 8.11 -1.49 1.98
CA ARG A 175 8.85 -0.52 2.77
C ARG A 175 10.06 -0.04 1.98
N TRP A 176 10.13 1.28 1.75
CA TRP A 176 11.22 1.95 1.04
C TRP A 176 12.12 2.68 2.02
N GLU A 177 13.45 2.54 1.85
CA GLU A 177 14.46 3.27 2.60
C GLU A 177 15.05 4.38 1.74
N HIS A 178 15.07 5.61 2.26
CA HIS A 178 15.62 6.79 1.58
C HIS A 178 17.05 7.09 2.00
N ASN A 179 17.90 7.37 1.03
CA ASN A 179 19.21 7.99 1.26
C ASN A 179 19.09 9.51 1.06
N LEU A 180 18.51 10.20 2.04
CA LEU A 180 18.30 11.64 1.98
C LEU A 180 19.62 12.42 1.87
N ARG A 181 20.74 11.88 2.38
CA ARG A 181 22.06 12.51 2.19
C ARG A 181 22.47 12.54 0.72
N GLN A 182 22.19 11.48 -0.01
CA GLN A 182 22.45 11.42 -1.46
C GLN A 182 21.52 12.36 -2.22
N LEU A 183 20.23 12.37 -1.90
CA LEU A 183 19.26 13.28 -2.50
C LEU A 183 19.69 14.75 -2.30
N ASN A 184 20.07 15.13 -1.09
CA ASN A 184 20.44 16.51 -0.73
C ASN A 184 21.76 16.99 -1.37
N ARG A 185 22.56 16.09 -1.97
CA ARG A 185 23.73 16.45 -2.77
C ARG A 185 23.40 16.77 -4.22
N MET A 186 22.21 16.40 -4.68
CA MET A 186 21.73 16.73 -6.02
C MET A 186 21.19 18.17 -6.04
N SER A 187 21.33 18.84 -7.18
CA SER A 187 20.66 20.13 -7.39
C SER A 187 19.13 19.94 -7.34
N VAL A 188 18.39 20.99 -6.99
CA VAL A 188 16.91 20.95 -7.00
C VAL A 188 16.41 20.58 -8.40
N THR A 189 17.01 21.16 -9.45
CA THR A 189 16.66 20.85 -10.84
C THR A 189 16.85 19.36 -11.16
N ASP A 190 17.96 18.73 -10.72
CA ASP A 190 18.17 17.30 -10.94
C ASP A 190 17.16 16.44 -10.18
N GLN A 191 16.78 16.85 -8.97
CA GLN A 191 15.73 16.18 -8.20
C GLN A 191 14.38 16.29 -8.91
N GLU A 192 14.02 17.46 -9.41
CA GLU A 192 12.78 17.72 -10.14
C GLU A 192 12.71 16.89 -11.45
N MET A 193 13.79 16.88 -12.23
CA MET A 193 13.89 16.04 -13.43
C MET A 193 13.80 14.54 -13.11
N MET A 194 14.36 14.10 -12.00
CA MET A 194 14.28 12.72 -11.53
C MET A 194 12.83 12.32 -11.18
N ILE A 195 12.08 13.20 -10.55
CA ILE A 195 10.68 12.93 -10.15
C ILE A 195 9.72 13.22 -11.31
N GLY A 196 9.94 14.29 -12.09
CA GLY A 196 9.07 14.74 -13.17
C GLY A 196 8.10 15.85 -12.76
N ARG A 197 8.30 16.45 -11.57
CA ARG A 197 7.53 17.56 -11.01
C ARG A 197 8.43 18.57 -10.33
N THR A 198 8.00 19.83 -10.29
CA THR A 198 8.68 20.86 -9.50
C THR A 198 8.48 20.60 -8.01
N LYS A 199 9.54 20.85 -7.22
CA LYS A 199 9.57 20.47 -5.80
C LYS A 199 8.68 21.38 -4.94
N VAL A 200 8.64 22.66 -5.24
CA VAL A 200 7.88 23.65 -4.47
C VAL A 200 6.42 23.70 -4.94
N ALA A 201 6.20 23.97 -6.22
CA ALA A 201 4.85 24.19 -6.76
C ALA A 201 4.12 22.90 -7.12
N ASN A 202 4.82 21.76 -7.15
CA ASN A 202 4.26 20.44 -7.54
C ASN A 202 3.67 20.46 -8.97
N GLU A 203 4.19 21.29 -9.83
CA GLU A 203 3.79 21.38 -11.24
C GLU A 203 4.47 20.26 -12.04
N GLU A 204 3.74 19.68 -12.95
CA GLU A 204 4.28 18.67 -13.87
C GLU A 204 5.28 19.30 -14.84
N ILE A 205 6.44 18.67 -15.01
CA ILE A 205 7.43 19.06 -16.00
C ILE A 205 6.94 18.62 -17.38
N ASP A 206 7.02 19.52 -18.36
CA ASP A 206 6.59 19.26 -19.73
C ASP A 206 7.18 17.96 -20.28
N GLY A 207 6.32 17.15 -20.92
CA GLY A 207 6.69 15.83 -21.44
C GLY A 207 7.83 15.87 -22.45
N ASP A 208 7.98 16.95 -23.23
CA ASP A 208 9.04 17.10 -24.24
C ASP A 208 10.44 17.24 -23.61
N VAL A 209 10.54 17.75 -22.37
CA VAL A 209 11.80 17.93 -21.64
C VAL A 209 11.98 16.95 -20.47
N ARG A 210 10.90 16.32 -20.04
CA ARG A 210 10.91 15.37 -18.93
C ARG A 210 11.64 14.07 -19.32
N PRO A 211 12.63 13.63 -18.53
CA PRO A 211 13.36 12.40 -18.82
C PRO A 211 12.44 11.18 -18.89
N VAL A 212 12.70 10.26 -19.80
CA VAL A 212 11.99 8.97 -19.90
C VAL A 212 12.18 8.09 -18.66
N THR A 213 13.19 8.40 -17.84
CA THR A 213 13.49 7.71 -16.58
C THR A 213 12.92 8.44 -15.37
N SER A 214 12.24 9.59 -15.53
CA SER A 214 11.60 10.27 -14.41
C SER A 214 10.51 9.39 -13.80
N HIS A 215 10.33 9.49 -12.49
CA HIS A 215 9.32 8.69 -11.79
C HIS A 215 7.93 8.82 -12.41
N LEU A 216 7.48 10.04 -12.67
CA LEU A 216 6.18 10.27 -13.28
C LEU A 216 6.04 9.56 -14.64
N THR A 217 7.06 9.60 -15.49
CA THR A 217 7.03 8.88 -16.78
C THR A 217 7.00 7.37 -16.60
N ARG A 218 7.63 6.84 -15.55
CA ARG A 218 7.67 5.40 -15.30
C ARG A 218 6.36 4.84 -14.72
N VAL A 219 5.53 5.68 -14.08
CA VAL A 219 4.30 5.21 -13.41
C VAL A 219 3.00 5.69 -14.03
N ASP A 220 3.00 6.78 -14.83
CA ASP A 220 1.80 7.23 -15.56
C ASP A 220 1.58 6.40 -16.83
N LEU A 221 1.24 5.13 -16.64
CA LEU A 221 1.04 4.17 -17.72
C LEU A 221 -0.41 4.14 -18.19
N LYS A 222 -0.58 3.85 -19.49
CA LYS A 222 -1.91 3.72 -20.10
C LYS A 222 -2.02 2.40 -20.88
N GLU A 223 -3.18 1.78 -20.77
CA GLU A 223 -3.58 0.63 -21.60
C GLU A 223 -4.82 1.02 -22.41
N ASN A 224 -4.76 0.91 -23.74
CA ASN A 224 -5.87 1.29 -24.64
C ASN A 224 -6.43 2.71 -24.35
N GLY A 225 -5.54 3.66 -24.05
CA GLY A 225 -5.90 5.05 -23.73
C GLY A 225 -6.42 5.31 -22.32
N LYS A 226 -6.58 4.27 -21.49
CA LYS A 226 -7.00 4.38 -20.09
C LYS A 226 -5.81 4.27 -19.14
N GLY A 227 -5.71 5.18 -18.16
CA GLY A 227 -4.66 5.15 -17.16
C GLY A 227 -4.72 3.90 -16.28
N LEU A 228 -3.57 3.27 -16.02
CA LEU A 228 -3.44 2.17 -15.05
C LEU A 228 -3.35 2.78 -13.63
N LYS A 229 -4.47 3.31 -13.14
CA LYS A 229 -4.53 4.00 -11.84
C LYS A 229 -4.59 3.02 -10.68
N ILE A 230 -4.08 3.47 -9.53
CA ILE A 230 -4.10 2.80 -8.23
C ILE A 230 -4.50 3.80 -7.14
N VAL A 231 -5.01 3.34 -6.01
CA VAL A 231 -5.21 4.16 -4.81
C VAL A 231 -4.05 3.91 -3.85
N ARG A 232 -3.32 4.96 -3.48
CA ARG A 232 -2.19 4.87 -2.54
C ARG A 232 -2.62 5.33 -1.16
N GLN A 233 -2.26 4.53 -0.16
CA GLN A 233 -2.42 4.80 1.27
C GLN A 233 -1.04 4.83 1.95
N SER A 234 -0.04 5.35 1.22
CA SER A 234 1.35 5.41 1.66
C SER A 234 1.57 6.52 2.67
N LEU A 235 2.49 6.32 3.60
CA LEU A 235 2.94 7.36 4.52
C LEU A 235 4.45 7.26 4.76
N PRO A 236 5.14 8.39 5.02
CA PRO A 236 6.48 8.39 5.55
C PRO A 236 6.59 7.59 6.85
N TRP A 237 7.75 6.96 7.05
CA TRP A 237 8.08 6.22 8.27
C TRP A 237 9.53 6.46 8.66
N GLY A 238 9.88 6.18 9.90
CA GLY A 238 11.27 6.09 10.33
C GLY A 238 11.63 6.91 11.55
N THR A 239 12.94 7.02 11.77
CA THR A 239 13.52 7.77 12.87
C THR A 239 14.43 8.89 12.35
N VAL A 240 14.53 10.00 13.06
CA VAL A 240 15.33 11.15 12.67
C VAL A 240 16.83 10.80 12.56
N SER A 241 17.32 9.96 13.45
CA SER A 241 18.73 9.56 13.51
C SER A 241 19.06 8.26 12.79
N GLY A 242 18.05 7.53 12.33
CA GLY A 242 18.21 6.19 11.75
C GLY A 242 17.64 6.07 10.34
N LYS A 243 17.12 4.90 10.05
CA LYS A 243 16.46 4.63 8.79
C LYS A 243 15.11 5.32 8.71
N ASN A 244 14.80 5.83 7.53
CA ASN A 244 13.54 6.46 7.21
C ASN A 244 13.22 6.32 5.72
N GLY A 245 11.99 6.62 5.33
CA GLY A 245 11.55 6.53 3.95
C GLY A 245 10.03 6.54 3.82
N LEU A 246 9.52 5.80 2.84
CA LEU A 246 8.10 5.68 2.57
C LEU A 246 7.65 4.23 2.77
N TYR A 247 6.56 4.01 3.52
CA TYR A 247 5.84 2.75 3.43
C TYR A 247 4.81 2.88 2.31
N PHE A 248 5.11 2.24 1.20
CA PHE A 248 4.24 2.26 0.02
C PHE A 248 3.15 1.21 0.20
N CYS A 249 1.90 1.66 0.22
CA CYS A 249 0.72 0.81 0.28
C CYS A 249 -0.24 1.23 -0.84
N ALA A 250 -0.56 0.31 -1.74
CA ALA A 250 -1.42 0.58 -2.88
C ALA A 250 -2.54 -0.44 -2.99
N TYR A 251 -3.74 0.05 -3.35
CA TYR A 251 -4.95 -0.71 -3.58
C TYR A 251 -5.41 -0.57 -5.02
N SER A 252 -5.84 -1.66 -5.64
CA SER A 252 -6.36 -1.65 -7.01
C SER A 252 -7.38 -2.77 -7.24
N ALA A 253 -8.37 -2.50 -8.07
CA ALA A 253 -9.30 -3.52 -8.57
C ALA A 253 -8.60 -4.57 -9.46
N ARG A 254 -7.39 -4.27 -9.97
CA ARG A 254 -6.57 -5.17 -10.78
C ARG A 254 -5.14 -5.17 -10.27
N LEU A 255 -4.61 -6.34 -9.92
CA LEU A 255 -3.19 -6.47 -9.57
C LEU A 255 -2.29 -6.06 -10.74
N TYR A 256 -2.74 -6.29 -11.96
CA TYR A 256 -2.09 -5.89 -13.19
C TYR A 256 -1.68 -4.41 -13.20
N ASN A 257 -2.55 -3.48 -12.75
CA ASN A 257 -2.22 -2.05 -12.73
C ASN A 257 -1.01 -1.75 -11.84
N ILE A 258 -0.94 -2.39 -10.69
CA ILE A 258 0.17 -2.28 -9.74
C ILE A 258 1.44 -2.87 -10.36
N GLU A 259 1.34 -4.07 -10.91
CA GLU A 259 2.48 -4.79 -11.45
C GLU A 259 3.12 -4.07 -12.65
N GLN A 260 2.31 -3.54 -13.57
CA GLN A 260 2.85 -2.81 -14.73
C GLN A 260 3.67 -1.58 -14.32
N GLN A 261 3.21 -0.84 -13.29
CA GLN A 261 3.98 0.28 -12.76
C GLN A 261 5.32 -0.20 -12.16
N LEU A 262 5.32 -1.28 -11.38
CA LEU A 262 6.56 -1.83 -10.82
C LEU A 262 7.52 -2.33 -11.92
N LEU A 263 7.05 -3.10 -12.89
CA LEU A 263 7.87 -3.59 -14.00
C LEU A 263 8.52 -2.43 -14.76
N SER A 264 7.78 -1.35 -14.99
CA SER A 264 8.31 -0.14 -15.61
C SER A 264 9.35 0.55 -14.72
N MET A 265 9.09 0.74 -13.42
CA MET A 265 10.02 1.37 -12.47
C MET A 265 11.34 0.61 -12.36
N PHE A 266 11.29 -0.71 -12.29
CA PHE A 266 12.48 -1.54 -12.13
C PHE A 266 13.19 -1.88 -13.45
N GLY A 267 12.63 -1.45 -14.59
CA GLY A 267 13.22 -1.60 -15.92
C GLY A 267 13.04 -2.98 -16.52
N ASP A 268 12.09 -3.76 -16.01
CA ASP A 268 11.81 -5.11 -16.53
C ASP A 268 10.97 -5.08 -17.82
N THR A 269 10.47 -3.90 -18.24
CA THR A 269 9.75 -3.71 -19.50
C THR A 269 10.65 -3.32 -20.67
N ASP A 270 11.54 -2.32 -20.49
CA ASP A 270 12.32 -1.69 -21.57
C ASP A 270 13.80 -1.46 -21.21
N GLY A 271 14.24 -2.01 -20.08
CA GLY A 271 15.62 -1.84 -19.57
C GLY A 271 15.89 -0.48 -18.91
N LYS A 272 14.94 0.45 -18.92
CA LYS A 272 15.10 1.79 -18.31
C LYS A 272 14.51 1.81 -16.92
N ARG A 273 15.34 2.10 -15.94
CA ARG A 273 14.94 2.17 -14.53
C ARG A 273 14.48 3.56 -14.15
N ASP A 274 13.59 3.62 -13.20
CA ASP A 274 13.18 4.86 -12.53
C ASP A 274 14.40 5.54 -11.88
N ALA A 275 14.56 6.82 -12.18
CA ALA A 275 15.70 7.58 -11.68
C ALA A 275 15.66 7.78 -10.15
N MET A 276 14.48 7.69 -9.50
CA MET A 276 14.37 7.78 -8.04
C MET A 276 15.11 6.63 -7.31
N LEU A 277 15.36 5.50 -7.97
CA LEU A 277 16.17 4.41 -7.42
C LEU A 277 17.63 4.81 -7.11
N ARG A 278 18.04 6.01 -7.50
CA ARG A 278 19.35 6.60 -7.10
C ARG A 278 19.40 6.93 -5.62
N PHE A 279 18.28 7.33 -5.00
CA PHE A 279 18.27 7.71 -3.58
C PHE A 279 17.37 6.85 -2.69
N THR A 280 16.52 6.04 -3.27
CA THR A 280 15.60 5.20 -2.50
C THR A 280 15.57 3.77 -3.03
N LYS A 281 15.28 2.82 -2.15
CA LYS A 281 15.19 1.40 -2.50
C LYS A 281 14.10 0.72 -1.68
N PRO A 282 13.32 -0.20 -2.25
CA PRO A 282 12.46 -1.06 -1.46
C PRO A 282 13.31 -2.10 -0.71
N VAL A 283 12.92 -2.40 0.50
CA VAL A 283 13.55 -3.43 1.34
C VAL A 283 12.59 -4.57 1.68
N THR A 284 11.31 -4.39 1.38
CA THR A 284 10.27 -5.43 1.44
C THR A 284 9.44 -5.41 0.16
N GLY A 285 8.63 -6.45 -0.07
CA GLY A 285 7.65 -6.50 -1.17
C GLY A 285 6.73 -7.70 -1.03
N GLY A 286 5.42 -7.43 -0.99
CA GLY A 286 4.38 -8.45 -0.91
C GLY A 286 3.09 -8.05 -1.61
N TYR A 287 2.43 -9.00 -2.27
CA TYR A 287 1.08 -8.86 -2.82
C TYR A 287 0.08 -9.54 -1.91
N TYR A 288 -1.05 -8.88 -1.73
CA TYR A 288 -2.14 -9.40 -0.90
C TYR A 288 -3.48 -9.18 -1.59
N PHE A 289 -4.49 -9.89 -1.12
CA PHE A 289 -5.89 -9.67 -1.47
C PHE A 289 -6.69 -9.31 -0.22
N ALA A 290 -7.38 -8.18 -0.25
CA ALA A 290 -8.30 -7.72 0.76
C ALA A 290 -9.72 -8.06 0.31
N PRO A 291 -10.38 -9.09 0.87
CA PRO A 291 -11.74 -9.45 0.50
C PRO A 291 -12.75 -8.41 1.01
N ALA A 292 -13.95 -8.39 0.42
CA ALA A 292 -15.09 -7.68 0.99
C ALA A 292 -15.43 -8.22 2.39
N LEU A 293 -16.08 -7.40 3.24
CA LEU A 293 -16.37 -7.78 4.62
C LEU A 293 -17.28 -9.00 4.72
N ASP A 294 -18.31 -9.08 3.89
CA ASP A 294 -19.22 -10.24 3.82
C ASP A 294 -18.45 -11.55 3.50
N ARG A 295 -17.47 -11.48 2.60
CA ARG A 295 -16.63 -12.61 2.29
C ARG A 295 -15.60 -12.91 3.38
N LEU A 296 -15.05 -11.88 4.04
CA LEU A 296 -14.16 -12.05 5.19
C LEU A 296 -14.86 -12.79 6.35
N PHE A 297 -16.14 -12.49 6.58
CA PHE A 297 -16.93 -13.14 7.63
C PHE A 297 -17.38 -14.57 7.27
N ALA A 298 -17.44 -14.88 5.99
CA ALA A 298 -17.82 -16.21 5.49
C ALA A 298 -16.64 -17.21 5.45
N LEU A 299 -15.41 -16.76 5.75
CA LEU A 299 -14.22 -17.62 5.78
C LEU A 299 -14.29 -18.76 6.79
#